data_3defc435d0b25202b439838d1f4e6806
#
_entry.id   3defc435d0b25202b439838d1f4e6806
#
_cell.length_a   1.000
_cell.length_b   1.000
_cell.length_c   1.000
_cell.angle_alpha   90.00
_cell.angle_beta   90.00
_cell.angle_gamma   90.00
#
_symmetry.space_group_name_H-M   'P 1'
#
loop_
_entity.id
_entity.type
_entity.pdbx_description
1 polymer ?
#
loop_
_entity_poly.entity_id
_entity_poly.type
_entity_poly.pdbx_seq_one_letter_code
_entity_poly.pdbx_strand_id
1 'polypeptide(L)'
;MLNCPVLAQTEDQVTDFAKAAKFDDVAVVTSLLSKGVSPNTVDAKGNPMLNLAIKDKSTKVTELLINDKRTDVDLSNKYGETPLMIASIDGDLTLVKTLVLQKKAMVNHIGWTPLHYACSKGNLEVAQFLVTNGALVDSPSPGNTTPLMMAVQSGNEQLIKLLLDKGADIQLRNTNGLSAIDIADIYEKPWISEGLRARWQKVYKQPYPGPLKLKQPKS
;
A
#
# COMPACT_ATOMS: atom_id res chain seq x y z
N MET A 1 5.31 40.85 -8.37
CA MET A 1 4.80 39.46 -8.29
C MET A 1 3.35 39.55 -7.88
N LEU A 2 2.44 39.37 -8.84
CA LEU A 2 1.00 39.42 -8.60
C LEU A 2 0.58 38.16 -7.85
N ASN A 3 0.18 38.34 -6.58
CA ASN A 3 -0.50 37.27 -5.83
C ASN A 3 -1.87 37.05 -6.50
N CYS A 4 -1.97 36.06 -7.38
CA CYS A 4 -3.29 35.58 -7.81
C CYS A 4 -3.97 34.96 -6.60
N PRO A 5 -5.14 35.43 -6.15
CA PRO A 5 -5.86 34.72 -5.09
C PRO A 5 -6.22 33.33 -5.60
N VAL A 6 -5.83 32.30 -4.84
CA VAL A 6 -6.34 30.95 -5.06
C VAL A 6 -7.86 31.06 -4.87
N LEU A 7 -8.61 31.07 -5.96
CA LEU A 7 -10.05 30.99 -5.90
C LEU A 7 -10.46 29.73 -5.16
N ALA A 8 -11.26 29.90 -4.11
CA ALA A 8 -11.79 28.73 -3.38
C ALA A 8 -12.57 27.86 -4.37
N GLN A 9 -12.26 26.57 -4.39
CA GLN A 9 -12.94 25.60 -5.26
C GLN A 9 -14.40 25.49 -4.84
N THR A 10 -15.32 25.49 -5.82
CA THR A 10 -16.74 25.29 -5.52
C THR A 10 -17.05 23.81 -5.31
N GLU A 11 -18.11 23.50 -4.55
CA GLU A 11 -18.58 22.12 -4.35
C GLU A 11 -18.90 21.42 -5.68
N ASP A 12 -19.46 22.16 -6.64
CA ASP A 12 -19.73 21.63 -7.99
C ASP A 12 -18.45 21.24 -8.71
N GLN A 13 -17.40 22.06 -8.65
CA GLN A 13 -16.09 21.73 -9.25
C GLN A 13 -15.48 20.48 -8.64
N VAL A 14 -15.56 20.31 -7.31
CA VAL A 14 -15.07 19.10 -6.61
C VAL A 14 -15.87 17.87 -7.04
N THR A 15 -17.19 18.01 -7.13
CA THR A 15 -18.09 16.92 -7.53
C THR A 15 -17.84 16.48 -8.98
N ASP A 16 -17.71 17.45 -9.89
CA ASP A 16 -17.43 17.18 -11.31
C ASP A 16 -16.06 16.55 -11.48
N PHE A 17 -15.05 17.02 -10.75
CA PHE A 17 -13.73 16.44 -10.77
C PHE A 17 -13.75 14.99 -10.28
N ALA A 18 -14.42 14.70 -9.15
CA ALA A 18 -14.53 13.35 -8.61
C ALA A 18 -15.23 12.38 -9.58
N LYS A 19 -16.29 12.85 -10.27
CA LYS A 19 -16.96 12.08 -11.34
C LYS A 19 -16.00 11.83 -12.52
N ALA A 20 -15.37 12.88 -13.01
CA ALA A 20 -14.46 12.82 -14.15
C ALA A 20 -13.25 11.90 -13.84
N ALA A 21 -12.72 11.97 -12.61
CA ALA A 21 -11.63 11.08 -12.17
C ALA A 21 -12.04 9.61 -12.15
N LYS A 22 -13.29 9.28 -11.83
CA LYS A 22 -13.79 7.91 -11.81
C LYS A 22 -14.11 7.36 -13.20
N PHE A 23 -14.59 8.20 -14.11
CA PHE A 23 -15.07 7.79 -15.42
C PHE A 23 -14.07 8.03 -16.55
N ASP A 24 -12.81 8.30 -16.22
CA ASP A 24 -11.72 8.56 -17.16
C ASP A 24 -11.98 9.74 -18.13
N ASP A 25 -12.75 10.76 -17.66
CA ASP A 25 -13.10 11.93 -18.46
C ASP A 25 -11.98 12.99 -18.45
N VAL A 26 -11.02 12.78 -19.36
CA VAL A 26 -9.86 13.66 -19.54
C VAL A 26 -10.27 15.10 -19.89
N ALA A 27 -11.35 15.28 -20.67
CA ALA A 27 -11.76 16.60 -21.13
C ALA A 27 -12.23 17.46 -19.96
N VAL A 28 -13.06 16.92 -19.08
CA VAL A 28 -13.53 17.61 -17.88
C VAL A 28 -12.37 17.89 -16.94
N VAL A 29 -11.49 16.91 -16.67
CA VAL A 29 -10.33 17.11 -15.79
C VAL A 29 -9.41 18.21 -16.34
N THR A 30 -9.09 18.18 -17.63
CA THR A 30 -8.25 19.21 -18.27
C THR A 30 -8.87 20.59 -18.15
N SER A 31 -10.19 20.70 -18.38
CA SER A 31 -10.91 21.99 -18.23
C SER A 31 -10.84 22.51 -16.79
N LEU A 32 -11.01 21.63 -15.77
CA LEU A 32 -10.95 22.03 -14.37
C LEU A 32 -9.52 22.49 -13.98
N LEU A 33 -8.50 21.73 -14.37
CA LEU A 33 -7.10 22.09 -14.11
C LEU A 33 -6.70 23.40 -14.77
N SER A 34 -7.19 23.69 -15.99
CA SER A 34 -6.93 24.95 -16.71
C SER A 34 -7.62 26.15 -16.07
N LYS A 35 -8.74 25.94 -15.37
CA LYS A 35 -9.45 26.96 -14.57
C LYS A 35 -8.83 27.19 -13.19
N GLY A 36 -7.68 26.52 -12.90
CA GLY A 36 -6.96 26.69 -11.64
C GLY A 36 -7.41 25.75 -10.52
N VAL A 37 -8.30 24.77 -10.79
CA VAL A 37 -8.63 23.75 -9.79
C VAL A 37 -7.37 22.93 -9.47
N SER A 38 -7.12 22.67 -8.19
CA SER A 38 -5.93 21.95 -7.76
C SER A 38 -6.02 20.47 -8.15
N PRO A 39 -4.96 19.85 -8.71
CA PRO A 39 -4.93 18.39 -8.91
C PRO A 39 -4.97 17.61 -7.59
N ASN A 40 -4.65 18.26 -6.46
CA ASN A 40 -4.66 17.70 -5.11
C ASN A 40 -6.02 17.87 -4.40
N THR A 41 -7.06 18.20 -5.15
CA THR A 41 -8.43 18.25 -4.62
C THR A 41 -8.84 16.89 -4.07
N VAL A 42 -9.60 16.91 -2.96
CA VAL A 42 -10.18 15.71 -2.35
C VAL A 42 -11.71 15.76 -2.47
N ASP A 43 -12.33 14.60 -2.61
CA ASP A 43 -13.79 14.50 -2.61
C ASP A 43 -14.37 14.70 -1.19
N ALA A 44 -15.70 14.77 -1.08
CA ALA A 44 -16.40 14.90 0.21
C ALA A 44 -16.13 13.74 1.20
N LYS A 45 -15.56 12.63 0.72
CA LYS A 45 -15.17 11.49 1.53
C LYS A 45 -13.68 11.50 1.93
N GLY A 46 -12.95 12.54 1.51
CA GLY A 46 -11.51 12.69 1.78
C GLY A 46 -10.62 11.85 0.86
N ASN A 47 -11.08 11.49 -0.33
CA ASN A 47 -10.24 10.79 -1.31
C ASN A 47 -9.63 11.80 -2.30
N PRO A 48 -8.30 11.82 -2.46
CA PRO A 48 -7.64 12.59 -3.51
C PRO A 48 -8.09 12.13 -4.90
N MET A 49 -8.17 13.05 -5.85
CA MET A 49 -8.61 12.75 -7.23
C MET A 49 -7.73 11.72 -7.92
N LEU A 50 -6.41 11.75 -7.66
CA LEU A 50 -5.49 10.72 -8.16
C LEU A 50 -5.82 9.33 -7.59
N ASN A 51 -6.13 9.23 -6.29
CA ASN A 51 -6.51 7.95 -5.66
C ASN A 51 -7.81 7.40 -6.25
N LEU A 52 -8.78 8.27 -6.52
CA LEU A 52 -10.03 7.88 -7.20
C LEU A 52 -9.76 7.35 -8.60
N ALA A 53 -8.97 8.06 -9.40
CA ALA A 53 -8.64 7.65 -10.76
C ALA A 53 -7.93 6.28 -10.80
N ILE A 54 -6.95 6.05 -9.91
CA ILE A 54 -6.24 4.76 -9.83
C ILE A 54 -7.22 3.65 -9.43
N LYS A 55 -8.00 3.87 -8.37
CA LYS A 55 -8.94 2.88 -7.84
C LYS A 55 -9.99 2.46 -8.87
N ASP A 56 -10.51 3.40 -9.63
CA ASP A 56 -11.54 3.17 -10.64
C ASP A 56 -10.94 2.81 -12.04
N LYS A 57 -9.61 2.61 -12.11
CA LYS A 57 -8.87 2.22 -13.34
C LYS A 57 -8.96 3.23 -14.47
N SER A 58 -9.12 4.50 -14.14
CA SER A 58 -9.15 5.64 -15.06
C SER A 58 -7.73 5.98 -15.51
N THR A 59 -7.22 5.21 -16.48
CA THR A 59 -5.80 5.22 -16.85
C THR A 59 -5.35 6.55 -17.45
N LYS A 60 -6.17 7.16 -18.31
CA LYS A 60 -5.83 8.44 -18.96
C LYS A 60 -5.85 9.61 -17.97
N VAL A 61 -6.84 9.64 -17.07
CA VAL A 61 -6.90 10.67 -16.02
C VAL A 61 -5.78 10.45 -15.00
N THR A 62 -5.45 9.20 -14.66
CA THR A 62 -4.28 8.88 -13.82
C THR A 62 -3.01 9.45 -14.46
N GLU A 63 -2.77 9.18 -15.75
CA GLU A 63 -1.60 9.69 -16.47
C GLU A 63 -1.59 11.23 -16.52
N LEU A 64 -2.74 11.86 -16.80
CA LEU A 64 -2.88 13.31 -16.80
C LEU A 64 -2.50 13.90 -15.44
N LEU A 65 -3.05 13.35 -14.36
CA LEU A 65 -2.81 13.84 -13.01
C LEU A 65 -1.36 13.63 -12.56
N ILE A 66 -0.76 12.46 -12.75
CA ILE A 66 0.63 12.22 -12.34
C ILE A 66 1.63 13.05 -13.17
N ASN A 67 1.26 13.55 -14.36
CA ASN A 67 2.09 14.41 -15.18
C ASN A 67 1.91 15.91 -14.88
N ASP A 68 0.89 16.31 -14.15
CA ASP A 68 0.79 17.69 -13.65
C ASP A 68 1.83 17.90 -12.52
N LYS A 69 2.73 18.86 -12.72
CA LYS A 69 3.82 19.16 -11.77
C LYS A 69 3.36 19.60 -10.39
N ARG A 70 2.08 20.00 -10.26
CA ARG A 70 1.47 20.41 -8.99
C ARG A 70 0.95 19.22 -8.19
N THR A 71 0.85 18.03 -8.80
CA THR A 71 0.30 16.85 -8.13
C THR A 71 1.24 16.36 -7.05
N ASP A 72 0.69 16.24 -5.84
CA ASP A 72 1.32 15.51 -4.74
C ASP A 72 0.99 14.02 -4.89
N VAL A 73 1.97 13.24 -5.33
CA VAL A 73 1.82 11.81 -5.58
C VAL A 73 1.82 10.96 -4.29
N ASP A 74 2.07 11.58 -3.14
CA ASP A 74 2.03 10.95 -1.83
C ASP A 74 0.81 11.39 -0.99
N LEU A 75 -0.09 12.20 -1.58
CA LEU A 75 -1.30 12.63 -0.90
C LEU A 75 -2.19 11.43 -0.58
N SER A 76 -2.37 11.19 0.71
CA SER A 76 -3.18 10.06 1.20
C SER A 76 -4.64 10.44 1.41
N ASN A 77 -5.51 9.43 1.34
CA ASN A 77 -6.91 9.58 1.77
C ASN A 77 -7.02 9.56 3.31
N LYS A 78 -8.24 9.69 3.84
CA LYS A 78 -8.52 9.67 5.28
C LYS A 78 -8.11 8.37 6.01
N TYR A 79 -7.82 7.30 5.28
CA TYR A 79 -7.33 6.04 5.82
C TYR A 79 -5.80 5.93 5.76
N GLY A 80 -5.12 6.96 5.27
CA GLY A 80 -3.68 6.97 5.07
C GLY A 80 -3.22 6.23 3.81
N GLU A 81 -4.13 5.88 2.88
CA GLU A 81 -3.77 5.20 1.65
C GLU A 81 -3.25 6.18 0.60
N THR A 82 -2.02 5.97 0.15
CA THR A 82 -1.40 6.75 -0.92
C THR A 82 -1.67 6.15 -2.30
N PRO A 83 -1.48 6.91 -3.40
CA PRO A 83 -1.52 6.38 -4.77
C PRO A 83 -0.68 5.10 -4.95
N LEU A 84 0.54 5.08 -4.38
CA LEU A 84 1.43 3.93 -4.48
C LEU A 84 0.89 2.68 -3.74
N MET A 85 0.21 2.86 -2.61
CA MET A 85 -0.45 1.75 -1.90
C MET A 85 -1.59 1.15 -2.73
N ILE A 86 -2.42 1.99 -3.36
CA ILE A 86 -3.54 1.55 -4.21
C ILE A 86 -3.00 0.81 -5.45
N ALA A 87 -1.99 1.36 -6.12
CA ALA A 87 -1.34 0.69 -7.25
C ALA A 87 -0.71 -0.66 -6.83
N SER A 88 -0.17 -0.73 -5.60
CA SER A 88 0.47 -1.95 -5.07
C SER A 88 -0.53 -3.06 -4.76
N ILE A 89 -1.71 -2.75 -4.20
CA ILE A 89 -2.74 -3.78 -3.94
C ILE A 89 -3.36 -4.28 -5.25
N ASP A 90 -3.43 -3.42 -6.25
CA ASP A 90 -3.94 -3.77 -7.57
C ASP A 90 -2.97 -4.58 -8.42
N GLY A 91 -1.70 -4.64 -8.02
CA GLY A 91 -0.65 -5.34 -8.77
C GLY A 91 -0.21 -4.60 -10.03
N ASP A 92 -0.53 -3.32 -10.18
CA ASP A 92 -0.15 -2.52 -11.35
C ASP A 92 1.34 -2.13 -11.30
N LEU A 93 2.18 -3.07 -11.70
CA LEU A 93 3.64 -2.89 -11.72
C LEU A 93 4.07 -1.69 -12.57
N THR A 94 3.35 -1.39 -13.65
CA THR A 94 3.68 -0.28 -14.55
C THR A 94 3.47 1.05 -13.84
N LEU A 95 2.32 1.24 -13.20
CA LEU A 95 2.03 2.44 -12.42
C LEU A 95 2.95 2.55 -11.19
N VAL A 96 3.21 1.44 -10.49
CA VAL A 96 4.16 1.38 -9.36
C VAL A 96 5.55 1.86 -9.80
N LYS A 97 6.07 1.38 -10.93
CA LYS A 97 7.36 1.83 -11.49
C LYS A 97 7.34 3.32 -11.81
N THR A 98 6.27 3.81 -12.42
CA THR A 98 6.12 5.24 -12.76
C THR A 98 6.13 6.10 -11.48
N LEU A 99 5.34 5.74 -10.49
CA LEU A 99 5.27 6.47 -9.23
C LEU A 99 6.63 6.50 -8.51
N VAL A 100 7.30 5.35 -8.38
CA VAL A 100 8.58 5.27 -7.65
C VAL A 100 9.74 5.88 -8.43
N LEU A 101 9.93 5.48 -9.69
CA LEU A 101 11.15 5.85 -10.43
C LEU A 101 11.07 7.26 -11.03
N GLN A 102 9.92 7.65 -11.55
CA GLN A 102 9.75 8.92 -12.24
C GLN A 102 9.23 10.03 -11.33
N LYS A 103 8.25 9.71 -10.46
CA LYS A 103 7.59 10.69 -9.59
C LYS A 103 8.15 10.74 -8.18
N LYS A 104 9.07 9.80 -7.83
CA LYS A 104 9.74 9.74 -6.53
C LYS A 104 8.80 9.55 -5.34
N ALA A 105 7.67 8.86 -5.55
CA ALA A 105 6.73 8.51 -4.50
C ALA A 105 7.44 7.77 -3.35
N MET A 106 7.04 8.07 -2.13
CA MET A 106 7.60 7.46 -0.93
C MET A 106 7.25 5.97 -0.84
N VAL A 107 8.28 5.13 -0.80
CA VAL A 107 8.14 3.66 -0.70
C VAL A 107 7.83 3.21 0.73
N ASN A 108 8.25 4.00 1.73
CA ASN A 108 8.07 3.68 3.14
C ASN A 108 7.21 4.74 3.83
N HIS A 109 6.29 4.29 4.66
CA HIS A 109 5.40 5.12 5.48
C HIS A 109 5.35 4.57 6.91
N ILE A 110 4.96 5.42 7.86
CA ILE A 110 4.61 4.97 9.21
C ILE A 110 3.28 4.23 9.15
N GLY A 111 3.21 3.03 9.71
CA GLY A 111 2.03 2.18 9.67
C GLY A 111 1.97 1.32 8.41
N TRP A 112 0.84 1.32 7.70
CA TRP A 112 0.70 0.56 6.46
C TRP A 112 1.61 1.10 5.37
N THR A 113 2.27 0.20 4.63
CA THR A 113 3.19 0.56 3.54
C THR A 113 2.76 -0.07 2.22
N PRO A 114 3.21 0.43 1.06
CA PRO A 114 2.96 -0.20 -0.24
C PRO A 114 3.31 -1.69 -0.26
N LEU A 115 4.37 -2.11 0.47
CA LEU A 115 4.76 -3.52 0.57
C LEU A 115 3.70 -4.37 1.28
N HIS A 116 3.07 -3.86 2.35
CA HIS A 116 1.94 -4.55 2.99
C HIS A 116 0.79 -4.79 2.00
N TYR A 117 0.44 -3.75 1.22
CA TYR A 117 -0.63 -3.81 0.23
C TYR A 117 -0.32 -4.82 -0.88
N ALA A 118 0.90 -4.83 -1.42
CA ALA A 118 1.34 -5.83 -2.38
C ALA A 118 1.27 -7.25 -1.79
N CYS A 119 1.75 -7.42 -0.55
CA CYS A 119 1.75 -8.72 0.13
C CYS A 119 0.35 -9.25 0.41
N SER A 120 -0.62 -8.38 0.73
CA SER A 120 -1.99 -8.78 1.06
C SER A 120 -2.72 -9.50 -0.09
N LYS A 121 -2.34 -9.21 -1.32
CA LYS A 121 -2.91 -9.81 -2.55
C LYS A 121 -1.95 -10.80 -3.22
N GLY A 122 -0.76 -11.00 -2.65
CA GLY A 122 0.23 -11.90 -3.23
C GLY A 122 0.89 -11.37 -4.49
N ASN A 123 0.95 -10.05 -4.69
CA ASN A 123 1.52 -9.39 -5.86
C ASN A 123 3.06 -9.48 -5.84
N LEU A 124 3.60 -10.62 -6.22
CA LEU A 124 5.02 -10.95 -6.15
C LEU A 124 5.91 -9.93 -6.87
N GLU A 125 5.57 -9.59 -8.12
CA GLU A 125 6.39 -8.69 -8.93
C GLU A 125 6.45 -7.27 -8.34
N VAL A 126 5.33 -6.77 -7.85
CA VAL A 126 5.27 -5.47 -7.17
C VAL A 126 6.07 -5.50 -5.87
N ALA A 127 5.90 -6.54 -5.06
CA ALA A 127 6.65 -6.68 -3.81
C ALA A 127 8.17 -6.78 -4.06
N GLN A 128 8.58 -7.56 -5.06
CA GLN A 128 9.98 -7.65 -5.46
C GLN A 128 10.53 -6.30 -5.91
N PHE A 129 9.78 -5.56 -6.71
CA PHE A 129 10.17 -4.23 -7.15
C PHE A 129 10.30 -3.27 -5.97
N LEU A 130 9.32 -3.23 -5.06
CA LEU A 130 9.34 -2.35 -3.88
C LEU A 130 10.54 -2.66 -2.98
N VAL A 131 10.80 -3.94 -2.68
CA VAL A 131 11.96 -4.34 -1.84
C VAL A 131 13.28 -3.97 -2.52
N THR A 132 13.38 -4.13 -3.84
CA THR A 132 14.57 -3.72 -4.60
C THR A 132 14.79 -2.20 -4.57
N ASN A 133 13.71 -1.42 -4.41
CA ASN A 133 13.76 0.05 -4.31
C ASN A 133 13.65 0.58 -2.88
N GLY A 134 14.04 -0.22 -1.89
CA GLY A 134 14.24 0.23 -0.51
C GLY A 134 13.04 0.09 0.41
N ALA A 135 12.01 -0.70 0.04
CA ALA A 135 10.93 -1.02 0.98
C ALA A 135 11.48 -1.80 2.18
N LEU A 136 11.15 -1.35 3.39
CA LEU A 136 11.51 -2.01 4.63
C LEU A 136 10.70 -3.29 4.79
N VAL A 137 11.40 -4.43 4.79
CA VAL A 137 10.78 -5.77 4.75
C VAL A 137 9.96 -6.09 6.01
N ASP A 138 10.39 -5.53 7.15
CA ASP A 138 9.78 -5.76 8.47
C ASP A 138 9.01 -4.54 8.99
N SER A 139 8.58 -3.61 8.12
CA SER A 139 7.76 -2.48 8.54
C SER A 139 6.56 -2.94 9.34
N PRO A 140 6.31 -2.39 10.55
CA PRO A 140 5.12 -2.75 11.31
C PRO A 140 3.92 -1.90 10.88
N SER A 141 2.76 -2.52 10.69
CA SER A 141 1.48 -1.81 10.66
C SER A 141 1.08 -1.30 12.06
N PRO A 142 0.01 -0.51 12.22
CA PRO A 142 -0.46 -0.10 13.55
C PRO A 142 -0.74 -1.27 14.51
N GLY A 143 -1.07 -2.45 13.98
CA GLY A 143 -1.24 -3.68 14.75
C GLY A 143 0.02 -4.56 14.79
N ASN A 144 1.21 -4.03 14.47
CA ASN A 144 2.46 -4.77 14.33
C ASN A 144 2.39 -5.94 13.33
N THR A 145 1.43 -5.93 12.40
CA THR A 145 1.41 -6.90 11.31
C THR A 145 2.52 -6.55 10.32
N THR A 146 3.35 -7.53 9.97
CA THR A 146 4.45 -7.35 9.02
C THR A 146 4.05 -7.74 7.59
N PRO A 147 4.79 -7.28 6.55
CA PRO A 147 4.59 -7.75 5.19
C PRO A 147 4.64 -9.27 5.05
N LEU A 148 5.53 -9.96 5.82
CA LEU A 148 5.59 -11.42 5.84
C LEU A 148 4.28 -12.06 6.32
N MET A 149 3.67 -11.52 7.37
CA MET A 149 2.36 -12.01 7.87
C MET A 149 1.26 -11.85 6.82
N MET A 150 1.25 -10.73 6.09
CA MET A 150 0.32 -10.49 4.99
C MET A 150 0.56 -11.45 3.81
N ALA A 151 1.82 -11.71 3.47
CA ALA A 151 2.19 -12.66 2.42
C ALA A 151 1.75 -14.10 2.77
N VAL A 152 1.90 -14.49 4.04
CA VAL A 152 1.41 -15.79 4.55
C VAL A 152 -0.11 -15.87 4.42
N GLN A 153 -0.83 -14.82 4.80
CA GLN A 153 -2.28 -14.75 4.65
C GLN A 153 -2.72 -14.88 3.18
N SER A 154 -2.01 -14.26 2.24
CA SER A 154 -2.29 -14.40 0.80
C SER A 154 -2.06 -15.82 0.28
N GLY A 155 -1.12 -16.56 0.90
CA GLY A 155 -0.76 -17.93 0.50
C GLY A 155 0.23 -18.01 -0.66
N ASN A 156 0.83 -16.88 -1.09
CA ASN A 156 1.82 -16.89 -2.16
C ASN A 156 3.19 -17.31 -1.63
N GLU A 157 3.55 -18.57 -1.84
CA GLU A 157 4.82 -19.16 -1.34
C GLU A 157 6.07 -18.48 -1.93
N GLN A 158 6.02 -18.07 -3.20
CA GLN A 158 7.14 -17.39 -3.84
C GLN A 158 7.38 -16.02 -3.20
N LEU A 159 6.30 -15.32 -2.84
CA LEU A 159 6.37 -14.04 -2.13
C LEU A 159 6.89 -14.22 -0.70
N ILE A 160 6.43 -15.25 0.02
CA ILE A 160 6.95 -15.60 1.36
C ILE A 160 8.45 -15.88 1.26
N LYS A 161 8.86 -16.72 0.29
CA LYS A 161 10.27 -17.01 0.06
C LYS A 161 11.09 -15.76 -0.24
N LEU A 162 10.58 -14.88 -1.12
CA LEU A 162 11.22 -13.61 -1.43
C LEU A 162 11.49 -12.78 -0.17
N LEU A 163 10.47 -12.57 0.68
CA LEU A 163 10.60 -11.78 1.90
C LEU A 163 11.61 -12.39 2.88
N LEU A 164 11.56 -13.71 3.06
CA LEU A 164 12.51 -14.43 3.91
C LEU A 164 13.95 -14.37 3.39
N ASP A 165 14.15 -14.44 2.07
CA ASP A 165 15.46 -14.30 1.44
C ASP A 165 15.99 -12.87 1.51
N LYS A 166 15.09 -11.90 1.65
CA LYS A 166 15.41 -10.48 1.88
C LYS A 166 15.52 -10.09 3.36
N GLY A 167 15.50 -11.08 4.26
CA GLY A 167 15.79 -10.90 5.67
C GLY A 167 14.56 -10.66 6.56
N ALA A 168 13.35 -10.93 6.09
CA ALA A 168 12.16 -10.83 6.93
C ALA A 168 12.32 -11.66 8.21
N ASP A 169 12.08 -11.02 9.36
CA ASP A 169 12.21 -11.65 10.67
C ASP A 169 10.97 -12.47 11.03
N ILE A 170 11.14 -13.79 11.03
CA ILE A 170 10.10 -14.75 11.38
C ILE A 170 9.70 -14.71 12.87
N GLN A 171 10.47 -14.04 13.74
CA GLN A 171 10.17 -13.91 15.17
C GLN A 171 9.16 -12.83 15.48
N LEU A 172 9.01 -11.86 14.58
CA LEU A 172 8.12 -10.72 14.80
C LEU A 172 6.68 -11.18 15.05
N ARG A 173 6.03 -10.46 15.94
CA ARG A 173 4.66 -10.75 16.37
C ARG A 173 3.80 -9.52 16.30
N ASN A 174 2.57 -9.74 15.88
CA ASN A 174 1.57 -8.68 15.91
C ASN A 174 1.06 -8.40 17.34
N THR A 175 0.19 -7.42 17.50
CA THR A 175 -0.39 -7.05 18.81
C THR A 175 -1.19 -8.16 19.47
N ASN A 176 -1.60 -9.19 18.72
CA ASN A 176 -2.26 -10.39 19.25
C ASN A 176 -1.27 -11.48 19.68
N GLY A 177 0.03 -11.20 19.65
CA GLY A 177 1.08 -12.15 19.97
C GLY A 177 1.32 -13.22 18.90
N LEU A 178 0.78 -13.05 17.70
CA LEU A 178 0.85 -14.01 16.60
C LEU A 178 2.04 -13.70 15.68
N SER A 179 2.81 -14.72 15.34
CA SER A 179 3.85 -14.68 14.32
C SER A 179 3.29 -15.06 12.94
N ALA A 180 4.14 -14.99 11.91
CA ALA A 180 3.80 -15.49 10.57
C ALA A 180 3.44 -16.99 10.57
N ILE A 181 4.04 -17.81 11.47
CA ILE A 181 3.73 -19.23 11.62
C ILE A 181 2.29 -19.41 12.16
N ASP A 182 1.93 -18.65 13.20
CA ASP A 182 0.57 -18.71 13.79
C ASP A 182 -0.48 -18.25 12.77
N ILE A 183 -0.15 -17.25 11.97
CA ILE A 183 -1.02 -16.79 10.87
C ILE A 183 -1.23 -17.91 9.84
N ALA A 184 -0.19 -18.67 9.49
CA ALA A 184 -0.34 -19.81 8.58
C ALA A 184 -1.28 -20.89 9.13
N ASP A 185 -1.20 -21.17 10.43
CA ASP A 185 -2.10 -22.12 11.10
C ASP A 185 -3.55 -21.60 11.11
N ILE A 186 -3.77 -20.34 11.47
CA ILE A 186 -5.11 -19.70 11.53
C ILE A 186 -5.78 -19.66 10.14
N TYR A 187 -5.00 -19.42 9.09
CA TYR A 187 -5.51 -19.38 7.72
C TYR A 187 -5.49 -20.74 7.00
N GLU A 188 -5.33 -21.84 7.77
CA GLU A 188 -5.37 -23.21 7.29
C GLU A 188 -4.42 -23.46 6.11
N LYS A 189 -3.17 -23.00 6.25
CA LYS A 189 -2.10 -23.18 5.27
C LYS A 189 -0.99 -24.09 5.82
N PRO A 190 -1.27 -25.41 6.01
CA PRO A 190 -0.37 -26.32 6.72
C PRO A 190 1.00 -26.41 6.06
N TRP A 191 1.08 -26.44 4.73
CA TRP A 191 2.37 -26.50 4.02
C TRP A 191 3.25 -25.27 4.24
N ILE A 192 2.64 -24.06 4.36
CA ILE A 192 3.36 -22.83 4.68
C ILE A 192 3.82 -22.88 6.14
N SER A 193 2.95 -23.29 7.05
CA SER A 193 3.28 -23.44 8.47
C SER A 193 4.43 -24.42 8.67
N GLU A 194 4.41 -25.59 8.03
CA GLU A 194 5.48 -26.59 8.07
C GLU A 194 6.80 -26.02 7.54
N GLY A 195 6.77 -25.34 6.39
CA GLY A 195 7.96 -24.70 5.81
C GLY A 195 8.55 -23.63 6.73
N LEU A 196 7.70 -22.79 7.33
CA LEU A 196 8.15 -21.77 8.28
C LEU A 196 8.67 -22.38 9.59
N ARG A 197 8.07 -23.45 10.11
CA ARG A 197 8.57 -24.20 11.28
C ARG A 197 9.91 -24.86 11.01
N ALA A 198 10.08 -25.46 9.82
CA ALA A 198 11.36 -26.05 9.40
C ALA A 198 12.46 -24.98 9.33
N ARG A 199 12.15 -23.78 8.78
CA ARG A 199 13.07 -22.65 8.78
C ARG A 199 13.40 -22.19 10.20
N TRP A 200 12.39 -22.07 11.07
CA TRP A 200 12.59 -21.76 12.49
C TRP A 200 13.57 -22.71 13.15
N GLN A 201 13.33 -24.02 13.04
CA GLN A 201 14.20 -25.06 13.58
C GLN A 201 15.64 -24.97 13.03
N LYS A 202 15.77 -24.68 11.73
CA LYS A 202 17.09 -24.53 11.09
C LYS A 202 17.85 -23.32 11.65
N VAL A 203 17.18 -22.19 11.86
CA VAL A 203 17.79 -20.94 12.30
C VAL A 203 18.06 -20.94 13.80
N TYR A 204 17.07 -21.30 14.61
CA TYR A 204 17.13 -21.14 16.08
C TYR A 204 17.50 -22.44 16.81
N LYS A 205 17.64 -23.59 16.11
CA LYS A 205 17.99 -24.90 16.66
C LYS A 205 17.04 -25.39 17.77
N GLN A 206 15.82 -24.92 17.78
CA GLN A 206 14.76 -25.27 18.72
C GLN A 206 13.38 -25.29 18.06
N PRO A 207 12.40 -26.04 18.59
CA PRO A 207 11.05 -26.06 18.08
C PRO A 207 10.42 -24.66 18.17
N TYR A 208 9.48 -24.38 17.26
CA TYR A 208 8.68 -23.16 17.36
C TYR A 208 7.84 -23.15 18.65
N PRO A 209 7.92 -22.11 19.51
CA PRO A 209 7.30 -22.12 20.84
C PRO A 209 5.77 -21.87 20.84
N GLY A 210 5.19 -21.59 19.66
CA GLY A 210 3.78 -21.20 19.54
C GLY A 210 3.53 -19.72 19.78
N PRO A 211 2.25 -19.30 19.76
CA PRO A 211 1.84 -17.90 19.97
C PRO A 211 2.15 -17.44 21.39
N LEU A 212 2.44 -16.14 21.55
CA LEU A 212 2.59 -15.56 22.90
C LEU A 212 1.21 -15.45 23.57
N LYS A 213 1.11 -15.99 24.79
CA LYS A 213 -0.06 -15.75 25.64
C LYS A 213 -0.02 -14.31 26.13
N LEU A 214 -0.91 -13.47 25.60
CA LEU A 214 -1.08 -12.11 26.10
C LEU A 214 -1.66 -12.19 27.53
N LYS A 215 -1.05 -11.47 28.47
CA LYS A 215 -1.64 -11.30 29.80
C LYS A 215 -2.96 -10.54 29.60
N GLN A 216 -4.08 -11.14 29.98
CA GLN A 216 -5.33 -10.40 30.05
C GLN A 216 -5.14 -9.22 31.02
N PRO A 217 -5.62 -8.02 30.70
CA PRO A 217 -5.64 -6.95 31.67
C PRO A 217 -6.39 -7.45 32.88
N LYS A 218 -5.80 -7.31 34.08
CA LYS A 218 -6.50 -7.62 35.35
C LYS A 218 -7.73 -6.71 35.39
N SER A 219 -8.90 -7.33 35.39
CA SER A 219 -10.20 -6.69 35.60
C SER A 219 -10.24 -5.91 36.93
#